data_87fc92f28fe229e1c5934e4e1002c78e
#
_entry.id   87fc92f28fe229e1c5934e4e1002c78e
#
_cell.length_a   1.000
_cell.length_b   1.000
_cell.length_c   1.000
_cell.angle_alpha   90.00
_cell.angle_beta   90.00
_cell.angle_gamma   90.00
#
_symmetry.space_group_name_H-M   'P 1'
#
loop_
_entity.id
_entity.type
_entity.pdbx_description
1 polymer ?
#
loop_
_entity_poly.entity_id
_entity_poly.type
_entity_poly.pdbx_seq_one_letter_code
_entity_poly.pdbx_strand_id
1 'polypeptide(L)'
;MDRSANIPISLQATENKNDLFCTSHEINTYPLGHLLLMETAGKERERITELITQLALRGSFNLIAGDEWPPDRDTLTRSIRRYTVEVEETLDRPSLRRPMTCLQLLDLLMEVDMQRRPTLILNFFHHFYDADVDLSLRDRILEQCCQYLKRLSISNSIVVLVPRVSTVDYQRFFPILAAVANEIIPVEETYEIEVSQGLLF
;
A
#
# COMPACT_ATOMS: atom_id res chain seq x y z
N MET A 1 -56.02 -25.92 -15.02
CA MET A 1 -55.86 -25.05 -13.84
C MET A 1 -54.66 -25.59 -13.06
N ASP A 2 -53.53 -25.10 -13.35
CA ASP A 2 -52.32 -25.48 -12.59
C ASP A 2 -51.48 -24.26 -12.36
N ARG A 3 -51.31 -23.90 -11.11
CA ARG A 3 -50.60 -22.72 -10.65
C ARG A 3 -49.20 -23.16 -10.20
N SER A 4 -48.23 -23.07 -11.08
CA SER A 4 -46.84 -23.23 -10.73
C SER A 4 -46.32 -21.94 -10.07
N ALA A 5 -46.09 -22.03 -8.77
CA ALA A 5 -45.51 -20.96 -7.98
C ALA A 5 -44.02 -20.81 -8.31
N ASN A 6 -43.67 -19.65 -8.83
CA ASN A 6 -42.33 -19.22 -9.05
C ASN A 6 -41.68 -18.80 -7.71
N ILE A 7 -40.75 -19.57 -7.20
CA ILE A 7 -39.94 -19.21 -6.03
C ILE A 7 -38.73 -18.44 -6.54
N PRO A 8 -38.52 -17.18 -6.14
CA PRO A 8 -37.26 -16.48 -6.47
C PRO A 8 -36.16 -17.03 -5.59
N ILE A 9 -35.16 -17.66 -6.20
CA ILE A 9 -33.93 -18.01 -5.54
C ILE A 9 -33.15 -16.67 -5.34
N SER A 10 -33.22 -16.11 -4.15
CA SER A 10 -32.33 -15.07 -3.71
C SER A 10 -30.96 -15.69 -3.51
N LEU A 11 -30.08 -15.55 -4.49
CA LEU A 11 -28.65 -15.72 -4.33
C LEU A 11 -28.17 -14.62 -3.36
N GLN A 12 -28.12 -14.94 -2.06
CA GLN A 12 -27.29 -14.22 -1.13
C GLN A 12 -25.84 -14.57 -1.49
N ALA A 13 -25.21 -13.69 -2.28
CA ALA A 13 -23.77 -13.65 -2.37
C ALA A 13 -23.27 -13.33 -0.96
N THR A 14 -22.80 -14.32 -0.24
CA THR A 14 -21.93 -14.14 0.91
C THR A 14 -20.61 -13.58 0.36
N GLU A 15 -20.52 -12.25 0.29
CA GLU A 15 -19.25 -11.57 0.10
C GLU A 15 -18.32 -12.02 1.21
N ASN A 16 -17.36 -12.82 0.82
CA ASN A 16 -16.29 -13.29 1.67
C ASN A 16 -15.42 -12.07 1.97
N LYS A 17 -15.60 -11.45 3.13
CA LYS A 17 -14.85 -10.26 3.59
C LYS A 17 -13.34 -10.47 3.67
N ASN A 18 -12.83 -11.67 3.40
CA ASN A 18 -11.41 -12.00 3.43
C ASN A 18 -10.65 -11.65 2.14
N ASP A 19 -11.31 -11.11 1.11
CA ASP A 19 -10.68 -10.60 -0.10
C ASP A 19 -10.41 -9.08 -0.03
N LEU A 20 -10.41 -8.48 1.16
CA LEU A 20 -10.22 -7.05 1.43
C LEU A 20 -8.78 -6.56 1.31
N PHE A 21 -7.89 -7.33 0.69
CA PHE A 21 -6.78 -6.67 0.04
C PHE A 21 -7.34 -6.06 -1.23
N CYS A 22 -7.43 -4.72 -1.18
CA CYS A 22 -7.78 -3.90 -2.33
C CYS A 22 -7.33 -4.61 -3.58
N THR A 23 -8.27 -5.28 -4.23
CA THR A 23 -8.02 -5.68 -5.59
C THR A 23 -7.56 -4.42 -6.29
N SER A 24 -6.61 -4.53 -7.18
CA SER A 24 -6.11 -3.43 -7.99
C SER A 24 -7.20 -2.52 -8.58
N HIS A 25 -8.46 -2.96 -8.57
CA HIS A 25 -9.65 -2.17 -8.88
C HIS A 25 -9.86 -0.99 -7.92
N GLU A 26 -9.58 -1.14 -6.64
CA GLU A 26 -9.90 -0.12 -5.63
C GLU A 26 -8.94 1.05 -5.67
N ILE A 27 -7.63 0.83 -5.92
CA ILE A 27 -6.65 1.93 -5.99
C ILE A 27 -6.96 2.92 -7.12
N ASN A 28 -7.52 2.46 -8.24
CA ASN A 28 -7.98 3.35 -9.32
C ASN A 28 -9.40 3.88 -9.10
N THR A 29 -10.12 3.35 -8.12
CA THR A 29 -11.46 3.81 -7.77
C THR A 29 -11.41 4.97 -6.77
N TYR A 30 -10.25 5.14 -6.08
CA TYR A 30 -10.07 6.30 -5.23
C TYR A 30 -10.04 7.58 -6.07
N PRO A 31 -10.93 8.52 -5.77
CA PRO A 31 -10.98 9.79 -6.49
C PRO A 31 -9.66 10.55 -6.31
N LEU A 32 -9.33 11.39 -7.26
CA LEU A 32 -8.29 12.41 -7.05
C LEU A 32 -8.57 13.14 -5.74
N GLY A 33 -7.55 13.38 -4.95
CA GLY A 33 -7.74 13.99 -3.64
C GLY A 33 -7.77 12.99 -2.49
N HIS A 34 -7.22 11.77 -2.66
CA HIS A 34 -7.26 10.72 -1.64
C HIS A 34 -5.87 10.27 -1.19
N LEU A 35 -5.68 10.23 0.13
CA LEU A 35 -4.52 9.63 0.79
C LEU A 35 -4.98 8.39 1.57
N LEU A 36 -4.58 7.22 1.07
CA LEU A 36 -4.85 5.93 1.69
C LEU A 36 -3.64 5.46 2.48
N LEU A 37 -3.83 5.14 3.74
CA LEU A 37 -2.83 4.51 4.60
C LEU A 37 -3.18 3.04 4.80
N MET A 38 -2.27 2.15 4.43
CA MET A 38 -2.45 0.70 4.57
C MET A 38 -1.39 0.14 5.53
N GLU A 39 -1.82 -0.53 6.57
CA GLU A 39 -0.95 -1.37 7.38
C GLU A 39 -0.73 -2.72 6.68
N THR A 40 0.49 -3.26 6.77
CA THR A 40 0.82 -4.57 6.21
C THR A 40 1.43 -5.50 7.25
N ALA A 41 1.23 -6.80 7.13
CA ALA A 41 1.76 -7.82 8.03
C ALA A 41 3.24 -8.17 7.76
N GLY A 42 4.04 -7.24 7.32
CA GLY A 42 5.51 -7.32 7.23
C GLY A 42 6.11 -8.22 6.15
N LYS A 43 5.45 -9.27 5.66
CA LYS A 43 6.00 -10.21 4.65
C LYS A 43 5.11 -10.41 3.42
N GLU A 44 4.36 -9.42 3.04
CA GLU A 44 3.39 -9.52 1.94
C GLU A 44 4.01 -9.21 0.56
N ARG A 45 5.24 -9.69 0.31
CA ARG A 45 5.94 -9.42 -0.96
C ARG A 45 5.13 -9.79 -2.19
N GLU A 46 4.41 -10.91 -2.16
CA GLU A 46 3.59 -11.35 -3.29
C GLU A 46 2.44 -10.37 -3.57
N ARG A 47 1.76 -9.93 -2.52
CA ARG A 47 0.65 -8.98 -2.64
C ARG A 47 1.12 -7.61 -3.12
N ILE A 48 2.27 -7.13 -2.63
CA ILE A 48 2.86 -5.86 -3.10
C ILE A 48 3.34 -6.00 -4.54
N THR A 49 3.91 -7.16 -4.92
CA THR A 49 4.26 -7.45 -6.32
C THR A 49 3.03 -7.39 -7.22
N GLU A 50 1.94 -8.01 -6.80
CA GLU A 50 0.68 -7.98 -7.52
C GLU A 50 0.13 -6.55 -7.63
N LEU A 51 0.13 -5.78 -6.55
CA LEU A 51 -0.29 -4.38 -6.52
C LEU A 51 0.52 -3.52 -7.52
N ILE A 52 1.85 -3.63 -7.50
CA ILE A 52 2.73 -2.92 -8.44
C ILE A 52 2.43 -3.35 -9.88
N THR A 53 2.26 -4.66 -10.10
CA THR A 53 1.91 -5.21 -11.42
C THR A 53 0.60 -4.61 -11.94
N GLN A 54 -0.44 -4.60 -11.13
CA GLN A 54 -1.73 -4.07 -11.51
C GLN A 54 -1.70 -2.57 -11.78
N LEU A 55 -0.95 -1.80 -11.00
CA LEU A 55 -0.74 -0.38 -11.28
C LEU A 55 0.01 -0.17 -12.58
N ALA A 56 1.08 -0.94 -12.84
CA ALA A 56 1.85 -0.87 -14.07
C ALA A 56 1.03 -1.23 -15.31
N LEU A 57 0.13 -2.21 -15.22
CA LEU A 57 -0.79 -2.56 -16.32
C LEU A 57 -1.73 -1.41 -16.70
N ARG A 58 -2.05 -0.54 -15.76
CA ARG A 58 -2.96 0.60 -15.97
C ARG A 58 -2.29 1.85 -16.50
N GLY A 59 -1.00 2.01 -16.24
CA GLY A 59 -0.26 3.18 -16.71
C GLY A 59 0.93 3.56 -15.85
N SER A 60 1.46 4.75 -16.10
CA SER A 60 2.59 5.28 -15.36
C SER A 60 2.18 5.75 -13.97
N PHE A 61 2.99 5.45 -12.97
CA PHE A 61 2.81 5.89 -11.59
C PHE A 61 4.16 6.13 -10.90
N ASN A 62 4.14 6.85 -9.79
CA ASN A 62 5.33 7.07 -8.97
C ASN A 62 5.43 5.95 -7.93
N LEU A 63 6.61 5.34 -7.82
CA LEU A 63 6.92 4.33 -6.82
C LEU A 63 8.07 4.82 -5.95
N ILE A 64 7.79 5.08 -4.67
CA ILE A 64 8.79 5.47 -3.68
C ILE A 64 9.03 4.27 -2.76
N ALA A 65 10.25 3.81 -2.65
CA ALA A 65 10.58 2.62 -1.87
C ALA A 65 11.95 2.74 -1.22
N GLY A 66 12.09 2.20 -0.01
CA GLY A 66 13.40 2.00 0.63
C GLY A 66 14.19 0.85 0.00
N ASP A 67 15.35 0.53 0.60
CA ASP A 67 16.32 -0.44 0.03
C ASP A 67 15.77 -1.86 -0.15
N GLU A 68 14.96 -2.33 0.77
CA GLU A 68 14.43 -3.70 0.74
C GLU A 68 13.24 -3.89 -0.20
N TRP A 69 12.78 -2.82 -0.78
CA TRP A 69 11.61 -2.76 -1.65
C TRP A 69 11.89 -1.87 -2.86
N PRO A 70 11.40 -2.14 -4.01
CA PRO A 70 10.36 -3.03 -4.49
C PRO A 70 10.86 -4.45 -4.77
N PRO A 71 9.96 -5.37 -5.18
CA PRO A 71 10.36 -6.68 -5.69
C PRO A 71 11.36 -6.51 -6.84
N ASP A 72 12.27 -7.47 -6.99
CA ASP A 72 13.26 -7.46 -8.06
C ASP A 72 12.60 -7.52 -9.44
N ARG A 73 13.35 -7.08 -10.46
CA ARG A 73 12.85 -7.01 -11.85
C ARG A 73 12.35 -8.36 -12.36
N ASP A 74 12.99 -9.46 -11.98
CA ASP A 74 12.61 -10.80 -12.43
C ASP A 74 11.26 -11.23 -11.85
N THR A 75 11.00 -10.89 -10.59
CA THR A 75 9.74 -11.17 -9.92
C THR A 75 8.61 -10.35 -10.55
N LEU A 76 8.83 -9.06 -10.82
CA LEU A 76 7.85 -8.22 -11.52
C LEU A 76 7.63 -8.72 -12.96
N THR A 77 8.69 -9.08 -13.68
CA THR A 77 8.61 -9.64 -15.04
C THR A 77 7.71 -10.88 -15.06
N ARG A 78 7.91 -11.80 -14.11
CA ARG A 78 7.08 -13.01 -14.02
C ARG A 78 5.62 -12.70 -13.70
N SER A 79 5.38 -11.72 -12.84
CA SER A 79 4.01 -11.31 -12.51
C SER A 79 3.33 -10.65 -13.71
N ILE A 80 3.97 -9.70 -14.38
CA ILE A 80 3.43 -8.97 -15.53
C ILE A 80 3.13 -9.91 -16.73
N ARG A 81 3.99 -10.90 -16.99
CA ARG A 81 3.79 -11.89 -18.06
C ARG A 81 2.49 -12.70 -17.95
N ARG A 82 1.89 -12.74 -16.77
CA ARG A 82 0.58 -13.41 -16.59
C ARG A 82 -0.58 -12.63 -17.22
N TYR A 83 -0.38 -11.34 -17.46
CA TYR A 83 -1.44 -10.42 -17.86
C TYR A 83 -1.22 -9.78 -19.23
N THR A 84 0.04 -9.62 -19.68
CA THR A 84 0.34 -8.96 -20.95
C THR A 84 1.58 -9.52 -21.63
N VAL A 85 1.65 -9.38 -22.94
CA VAL A 85 2.84 -9.65 -23.75
C VAL A 85 3.78 -8.44 -23.83
N GLU A 86 3.28 -7.25 -23.53
CA GLU A 86 4.01 -5.97 -23.55
C GLU A 86 4.79 -5.76 -22.25
N VAL A 87 5.64 -6.74 -21.91
CA VAL A 87 6.29 -6.81 -20.59
C VAL A 87 7.26 -5.66 -20.35
N GLU A 88 8.13 -5.37 -21.32
CA GLU A 88 9.17 -4.34 -21.19
C GLU A 88 8.55 -2.95 -21.07
N GLU A 89 7.56 -2.63 -21.90
CA GLU A 89 6.84 -1.35 -21.80
C GLU A 89 6.16 -1.21 -20.44
N THR A 90 5.54 -2.29 -19.93
CA THR A 90 4.85 -2.27 -18.64
C THR A 90 5.83 -2.13 -17.47
N LEU A 91 7.03 -2.73 -17.57
CA LEU A 91 8.09 -2.60 -16.56
C LEU A 91 8.68 -1.19 -16.49
N ASP A 92 8.61 -0.42 -17.55
CA ASP A 92 9.14 0.96 -17.61
C ASP A 92 8.13 2.01 -17.14
N ARG A 93 6.88 1.63 -16.86
CA ARG A 93 5.83 2.54 -16.38
C ARG A 93 6.01 3.05 -14.95
N PRO A 94 6.50 2.26 -13.97
CA PRO A 94 6.80 2.75 -12.63
C PRO A 94 8.00 3.69 -12.63
N SER A 95 7.82 4.92 -12.15
CA SER A 95 8.92 5.85 -11.88
C SER A 95 9.47 5.57 -10.47
N LEU A 96 10.46 4.69 -10.36
CA LEU A 96 11.04 4.28 -9.09
C LEU A 96 11.99 5.35 -8.53
N ARG A 97 11.77 5.73 -7.27
CA ARG A 97 12.63 6.60 -6.46
C ARG A 97 12.99 5.90 -5.15
N ARG A 98 14.25 6.00 -4.74
CA ARG A 98 14.79 5.32 -3.55
C ARG A 98 15.47 6.32 -2.62
N PRO A 99 14.72 7.04 -1.77
CA PRO A 99 15.31 7.84 -0.72
C PRO A 99 15.97 6.94 0.33
N MET A 100 17.18 7.30 0.77
CA MET A 100 17.95 6.55 1.77
C MET A 100 17.72 7.09 3.19
N THR A 101 17.31 8.35 3.31
CA THR A 101 17.11 9.04 4.59
C THR A 101 15.78 9.77 4.64
N CYS A 102 15.32 10.12 5.83
CA CYS A 102 14.10 10.90 6.01
C CYS A 102 14.19 12.29 5.33
N LEU A 103 15.38 12.89 5.29
CA LEU A 103 15.59 14.16 4.59
C LEU A 103 15.44 13.99 3.07
N GLN A 104 16.04 12.95 2.50
CA GLN A 104 15.88 12.66 1.06
C GLN A 104 14.42 12.32 0.71
N LEU A 105 13.69 11.64 1.61
CA LEU A 105 12.26 11.41 1.42
C LEU A 105 11.48 12.73 1.40
N LEU A 106 11.80 13.64 2.31
CA LEU A 106 11.18 14.98 2.34
C LEU A 106 11.46 15.74 1.05
N ASP A 107 12.74 15.82 0.63
CA ASP A 107 13.14 16.47 -0.62
C ASP A 107 12.41 15.87 -1.82
N LEU A 108 12.32 14.55 -1.87
CA LEU A 108 11.60 13.84 -2.93
C LEU A 108 10.11 14.18 -2.96
N LEU A 109 9.45 14.27 -1.80
CA LEU A 109 8.04 14.67 -1.72
C LEU A 109 7.84 16.12 -2.15
N MET A 110 8.84 16.97 -1.97
CA MET A 110 8.83 18.35 -2.47
C MET A 110 8.99 18.43 -3.99
N GLU A 111 9.77 17.51 -4.57
CA GLU A 111 10.04 17.42 -6.01
C GLU A 111 9.00 16.63 -6.78
N VAL A 112 8.20 15.77 -6.12
CA VAL A 112 7.17 14.99 -6.80
C VAL A 112 6.30 15.95 -7.58
N ASP A 113 6.56 15.96 -8.88
CA ASP A 113 5.83 16.76 -9.84
C ASP A 113 4.34 16.51 -9.63
N MET A 114 3.59 17.58 -9.47
CA MET A 114 2.14 17.58 -9.27
C MET A 114 1.40 17.00 -10.50
N GLN A 115 2.11 16.25 -11.36
CA GLN A 115 1.51 15.45 -12.40
C GLN A 115 0.48 14.51 -11.77
N ARG A 116 -0.69 14.46 -12.34
CA ARG A 116 -1.82 13.61 -11.91
C ARG A 116 -1.50 12.13 -12.13
N ARG A 117 -0.49 11.62 -11.41
CA ARG A 117 -0.09 10.21 -11.44
C ARG A 117 -0.29 9.61 -10.06
N PRO A 118 -0.87 8.43 -9.97
CA PRO A 118 -0.92 7.69 -8.71
C PRO A 118 0.48 7.57 -8.11
N THR A 119 0.58 7.63 -6.79
CA THR A 119 1.84 7.49 -6.07
C THR A 119 1.71 6.38 -5.02
N LEU A 120 2.58 5.40 -5.10
CA LEU A 120 2.71 4.31 -4.13
C LEU A 120 3.99 4.49 -3.34
N ILE A 121 3.86 4.55 -2.00
CA ILE A 121 5.00 4.66 -1.08
C ILE A 121 5.07 3.39 -0.25
N LEU A 122 6.18 2.67 -0.36
CA LEU A 122 6.41 1.43 0.36
C LEU A 122 7.30 1.67 1.58
N ASN A 123 6.94 1.07 2.70
CA ASN A 123 7.71 1.09 3.94
C ASN A 123 8.10 2.51 4.39
N PHE A 124 7.10 3.40 4.44
CA PHE A 124 7.30 4.83 4.69
C PHE A 124 8.15 5.14 5.93
N PHE A 125 7.94 4.41 7.04
CA PHE A 125 8.66 4.68 8.29
C PHE A 125 10.11 4.19 8.31
N HIS A 126 10.53 3.36 7.35
CA HIS A 126 11.91 2.84 7.29
C HIS A 126 12.95 3.98 7.39
N HIS A 127 12.68 5.10 6.71
CA HIS A 127 13.58 6.25 6.67
C HIS A 127 13.65 7.04 8.00
N PHE A 128 12.74 6.75 8.93
CA PHE A 128 12.67 7.43 10.23
C PHE A 128 13.25 6.60 11.38
N TYR A 129 13.70 5.35 11.12
CA TYR A 129 14.31 4.49 12.14
C TYR A 129 15.82 4.67 12.30
N ASP A 130 16.41 5.64 11.58
CA ASP A 130 17.83 5.95 11.68
C ASP A 130 18.17 6.50 13.07
N ALA A 131 18.94 5.71 13.84
CA ALA A 131 19.34 6.08 15.21
C ALA A 131 20.32 7.25 15.27
N ASP A 132 21.03 7.53 14.17
CA ASP A 132 22.00 8.61 14.10
C ASP A 132 21.33 10.01 13.95
N VAL A 133 20.05 10.04 13.63
CA VAL A 133 19.26 11.27 13.54
C VAL A 133 18.55 11.54 14.86
N ASP A 134 18.69 12.76 15.37
CA ASP A 134 17.99 13.18 16.59
C ASP A 134 16.48 12.99 16.47
N LEU A 135 15.87 12.46 17.55
CA LEU A 135 14.45 12.10 17.56
C LEU A 135 13.53 13.29 17.29
N SER A 136 13.89 14.47 17.84
CA SER A 136 13.13 15.71 17.63
C SER A 136 13.19 16.17 16.17
N LEU A 137 14.31 15.94 15.50
CA LEU A 137 14.48 16.23 14.08
C LEU A 137 13.66 15.25 13.24
N ARG A 138 13.67 13.97 13.60
CA ARG A 138 12.84 12.94 12.89
C ARG A 138 11.36 13.27 12.96
N ASP A 139 10.85 13.66 14.14
CA ASP A 139 9.44 14.07 14.31
C ASP A 139 9.08 15.26 13.41
N ARG A 140 9.93 16.28 13.43
CA ARG A 140 9.71 17.48 12.61
C ARG A 140 9.73 17.19 11.12
N ILE A 141 10.64 16.31 10.65
CA ILE A 141 10.67 15.89 9.25
C ILE A 141 9.43 15.06 8.92
N LEU A 142 9.00 14.16 9.82
CA LEU A 142 7.77 13.38 9.62
C LEU A 142 6.54 14.28 9.47
N GLU A 143 6.38 15.27 10.34
CA GLU A 143 5.30 16.25 10.24
C GLU A 143 5.33 16.99 8.90
N GLN A 144 6.52 17.39 8.44
CA GLN A 144 6.67 18.02 7.12
C GLN A 144 6.29 17.07 5.99
N CYS A 145 6.77 15.82 6.02
CA CYS A 145 6.37 14.80 5.04
C CYS A 145 4.84 14.61 5.01
N CYS A 146 4.21 14.52 6.17
CA CYS A 146 2.75 14.41 6.27
C CYS A 146 2.01 15.62 5.67
N GLN A 147 2.51 16.84 5.89
CA GLN A 147 1.95 18.05 5.27
C GLN A 147 2.08 18.01 3.74
N TYR A 148 3.22 17.56 3.21
CA TYR A 148 3.40 17.41 1.77
C TYR A 148 2.52 16.29 1.19
N LEU A 149 2.40 15.14 1.85
CA LEU A 149 1.50 14.06 1.44
C LEU A 149 0.05 14.57 1.35
N LYS A 150 -0.41 15.28 2.37
CA LYS A 150 -1.74 15.90 2.37
C LYS A 150 -1.92 16.90 1.23
N ARG A 151 -0.91 17.72 0.95
CA ARG A 151 -0.93 18.67 -0.17
C ARG A 151 -0.96 17.97 -1.52
N LEU A 152 -0.11 16.96 -1.71
CA LEU A 152 -0.03 16.16 -2.93
C LEU A 152 -1.33 15.39 -3.17
N SER A 153 -1.98 14.89 -2.10
CA SER A 153 -3.21 14.13 -2.22
C SER A 153 -4.37 14.95 -2.81
N ILE A 154 -4.33 16.28 -2.74
CA ILE A 154 -5.39 17.13 -3.32
C ILE A 154 -5.57 16.90 -4.82
N SER A 155 -4.48 16.63 -5.53
CA SER A 155 -4.47 16.44 -6.99
C SER A 155 -4.13 15.03 -7.44
N ASN A 156 -3.69 14.17 -6.52
CA ASN A 156 -3.22 12.82 -6.78
C ASN A 156 -3.92 11.79 -5.89
N SER A 157 -3.89 10.53 -6.30
CA SER A 157 -4.18 9.38 -5.44
C SER A 157 -2.87 8.88 -4.85
N ILE A 158 -2.76 8.85 -3.53
CA ILE A 158 -1.56 8.42 -2.82
C ILE A 158 -1.90 7.23 -1.95
N VAL A 159 -1.10 6.18 -2.06
CA VAL A 159 -1.18 5.00 -1.19
C VAL A 159 0.14 4.89 -0.42
N VAL A 160 0.05 4.86 0.89
CA VAL A 160 1.20 4.69 1.78
C VAL A 160 1.07 3.35 2.49
N LEU A 161 2.05 2.47 2.27
CA LEU A 161 2.14 1.19 2.97
C LEU A 161 3.12 1.32 4.14
N VAL A 162 2.68 0.86 5.30
CA VAL A 162 3.51 0.78 6.50
C VAL A 162 3.42 -0.62 7.11
N PRO A 163 4.53 -1.31 7.31
CA PRO A 163 4.52 -2.58 8.04
C PRO A 163 4.15 -2.32 9.50
N ARG A 164 3.16 -3.04 10.01
CA ARG A 164 2.80 -3.00 11.42
C ARG A 164 3.89 -3.67 12.24
N VAL A 165 4.53 -2.92 13.11
CA VAL A 165 5.59 -3.41 14.01
C VAL A 165 5.32 -2.92 15.43
N SER A 166 5.66 -3.74 16.42
CA SER A 166 5.45 -3.42 17.84
C SER A 166 6.60 -2.57 18.42
N THR A 167 7.14 -1.61 17.67
CA THR A 167 8.22 -0.73 18.14
C THR A 167 7.65 0.56 18.72
N VAL A 168 8.42 1.17 19.63
CA VAL A 168 8.08 2.48 20.23
C VAL A 168 7.98 3.55 19.15
N ASP A 169 8.89 3.52 18.18
CA ASP A 169 8.91 4.47 17.07
C ASP A 169 7.67 4.36 16.20
N TYR A 170 7.21 3.12 15.89
CA TYR A 170 5.97 2.93 15.15
C TYR A 170 4.76 3.52 15.90
N GLN A 171 4.64 3.21 17.20
CA GLN A 171 3.55 3.73 18.03
C GLN A 171 3.55 5.27 18.09
N ARG A 172 4.72 5.89 17.97
CA ARG A 172 4.87 7.33 17.93
C ARG A 172 4.55 7.93 16.57
N PHE A 173 5.04 7.33 15.49
CA PHE A 173 4.94 7.89 14.13
C PHE A 173 3.59 7.61 13.46
N PHE A 174 3.01 6.45 13.72
CA PHE A 174 1.77 6.05 13.07
C PHE A 174 0.61 7.04 13.31
N PRO A 175 0.34 7.54 14.53
CA PRO A 175 -0.72 8.51 14.78
C PRO A 175 -0.54 9.82 13.99
N ILE A 176 0.72 10.26 13.77
CA ILE A 176 1.03 11.49 13.02
C ILE A 176 0.64 11.32 11.54
N LEU A 177 1.01 10.18 10.95
CA LEU A 177 0.65 9.87 9.57
C LEU A 177 -0.85 9.59 9.43
N ALA A 178 -1.44 8.85 10.36
CA ALA A 178 -2.87 8.53 10.38
C ALA A 178 -3.76 9.78 10.43
N ALA A 179 -3.31 10.84 11.11
CA ALA A 179 -4.06 12.09 11.22
C ALA A 179 -4.23 12.84 9.88
N VAL A 180 -3.42 12.56 8.87
CA VAL A 180 -3.49 13.19 7.55
C VAL A 180 -4.13 12.29 6.49
N ALA A 181 -4.26 10.99 6.76
CA ALA A 181 -4.90 10.03 5.85
C ALA A 181 -6.42 10.29 5.74
N ASN A 182 -6.96 10.09 4.54
CA ASN A 182 -8.40 10.12 4.31
C ASN A 182 -9.05 8.81 4.73
N GLU A 183 -8.31 7.72 4.57
CA GLU A 183 -8.76 6.37 4.90
C GLU A 183 -7.59 5.54 5.43
N ILE A 184 -7.88 4.66 6.38
CA ILE A 184 -6.89 3.76 6.98
C ILE A 184 -7.41 2.35 6.83
N ILE A 185 -6.62 1.48 6.18
CA ILE A 185 -6.89 0.05 6.12
C ILE A 185 -5.95 -0.64 7.10
N PRO A 186 -6.45 -1.13 8.24
CA PRO A 186 -5.63 -1.83 9.21
C PRO A 186 -5.27 -3.23 8.70
N VAL A 187 -4.16 -3.76 9.19
CA VAL A 187 -3.85 -5.18 9.04
C VAL A 187 -4.92 -5.99 9.78
N GLU A 188 -5.57 -6.93 9.09
CA GLU A 188 -6.38 -7.93 9.75
C GLU A 188 -5.47 -8.85 10.57
N GLU A 189 -5.71 -8.92 11.89
CA GLU A 189 -5.07 -9.91 12.74
C GLU A 189 -5.62 -11.28 12.33
N THR A 190 -4.85 -12.01 11.54
CA THR A 190 -5.10 -13.45 11.35
C THR A 190 -4.81 -14.11 12.69
N TYR A 191 -5.83 -14.32 13.50
CA TYR A 191 -5.71 -15.19 14.66
C TYR A 191 -5.39 -16.58 14.12
N GLU A 192 -4.13 -17.00 14.21
CA GLU A 192 -3.80 -18.41 14.13
C GLU A 192 -4.52 -19.06 15.32
N ILE A 193 -5.65 -19.69 15.03
CA ILE A 193 -6.25 -20.61 15.97
C ILE A 193 -5.24 -21.75 16.08
N GLU A 194 -4.41 -21.75 17.12
CA GLU A 194 -3.67 -22.92 17.53
C GLU A 194 -4.74 -24.01 17.79
N VAL A 195 -4.95 -24.84 16.78
CA VAL A 195 -5.65 -26.09 16.97
C VAL A 195 -4.72 -26.93 17.84
N SER A 196 -4.89 -26.80 19.16
CA SER A 196 -4.29 -27.71 20.10
C SER A 196 -4.77 -29.11 19.69
N GLN A 197 -3.88 -29.89 19.08
CA GLN A 197 -4.10 -31.31 18.83
C GLN A 197 -4.29 -31.97 20.21
N GLY A 198 -5.56 -32.10 20.58
CA GLY A 198 -5.94 -32.92 21.72
C GLY A 198 -5.45 -34.31 21.44
N LEU A 199 -4.49 -34.74 22.25
CA LEU A 199 -4.02 -36.13 22.34
C LEU A 199 -5.25 -37.03 22.48
N LEU A 200 -5.58 -37.75 21.42
CA LEU A 200 -6.41 -38.93 21.50
C LEU A 200 -5.53 -40.08 22.00
N PHE A 201 -5.70 -40.44 23.27
CA PHE A 201 -5.34 -41.74 23.79
C PHE A 201 -6.52 -42.69 23.60
#